data_b2aea80acc41e55fde468840cb895059
#
_entry.id   b2aea80acc41e55fde468840cb895059
#
_cell.length_a   1.000
_cell.length_b   1.000
_cell.length_c   1.000
_cell.angle_alpha   90.00
_cell.angle_beta   90.00
_cell.angle_gamma   90.00
#
_symmetry.space_group_name_H-M   'P 1'
#
loop_
_entity.id
_entity.type
_entity.pdbx_description
1 polymer ?
#
loop_
_entity_poly.entity_id
_entity_poly.type
_entity_poly.pdbx_seq_one_letter_code
_entity_poly.pdbx_strand_id
1 'polypeptide(L)'
;MATKINPKTISGPWTAGFALDVHTTGSTFLGHNEYGHPVFDTGRSPIGELVYRLKYRGDKDALREIVDTVAGFLLETWKLQADILVPVPPSNTARRNQPVMEVAVSISERCGIPLCDSCITKVKSTAQLKDVFELAKRTALLQDAFAVDRAMTSEKKILVLDDLYRSGATAGTISRLLASEGGAKAVYLLTLTQTRRSL
;
A
#
# COMPACT_ATOMS: atom_id res chain seq x y z
N MET A 1 19.54 4.84 -5.95
CA MET A 1 20.11 4.21 -4.71
C MET A 1 18.96 3.96 -3.73
N ALA A 2 19.06 2.90 -2.92
CA ALA A 2 18.06 2.61 -1.90
C ALA A 2 18.10 3.66 -0.78
N THR A 3 16.92 4.07 -0.29
CA THR A 3 16.79 4.99 0.83
C THR A 3 16.80 4.24 2.17
N LYS A 4 17.11 4.97 3.25
CA LYS A 4 17.04 4.41 4.61
C LYS A 4 15.59 4.13 4.98
N ILE A 5 15.34 2.94 5.55
CA ILE A 5 14.04 2.50 6.05
C ILE A 5 14.16 1.95 7.46
N ASN A 6 13.03 1.90 8.17
CA ASN A 6 12.89 1.26 9.48
C ASN A 6 11.66 0.34 9.48
N PRO A 7 11.78 -0.87 8.88
CA PRO A 7 10.67 -1.76 8.67
C PRO A 7 9.95 -2.11 9.97
N LYS A 8 8.62 -2.06 9.92
CA LYS A 8 7.72 -2.42 11.02
C LYS A 8 6.86 -3.59 10.61
N THR A 9 6.83 -4.63 11.45
CA THR A 9 5.88 -5.71 11.28
C THR A 9 4.47 -5.17 11.50
N ILE A 10 3.57 -5.53 10.59
CA ILE A 10 2.13 -5.23 10.70
C ILE A 10 1.35 -6.53 10.76
N SER A 11 0.46 -6.63 11.74
CA SER A 11 -0.37 -7.81 11.98
C SER A 11 -1.75 -7.67 11.38
N GLY A 12 -2.28 -8.76 10.82
CA GLY A 12 -3.60 -8.82 10.21
C GLY A 12 -3.87 -10.19 9.59
N PRO A 13 -4.89 -10.33 8.74
CA PRO A 13 -5.27 -11.59 8.11
C PRO A 13 -4.36 -11.95 6.92
N TRP A 14 -3.08 -11.89 7.13
CA TRP A 14 -2.01 -12.29 6.19
C TRP A 14 -0.96 -13.11 6.94
N THR A 15 -0.17 -13.88 6.20
CA THR A 15 0.88 -14.75 6.73
C THR A 15 2.00 -13.94 7.38
N ALA A 16 2.45 -12.89 6.71
CA ALA A 16 3.39 -11.90 7.24
C ALA A 16 3.20 -10.56 6.52
N GLY A 17 3.47 -9.45 7.22
CA GLY A 17 3.32 -8.13 6.64
C GLY A 17 4.29 -7.11 7.21
N PHE A 18 4.72 -6.18 6.36
CA PHE A 18 5.62 -5.10 6.71
C PHE A 18 5.17 -3.76 6.14
N ALA A 19 5.39 -2.70 6.91
CA ALA A 19 5.49 -1.34 6.41
C ALA A 19 6.97 -0.94 6.44
N LEU A 20 7.49 -0.35 5.36
CA LEU A 20 8.93 -0.05 5.29
C LEU A 20 9.35 1.06 6.26
N ASP A 21 8.42 2.00 6.54
CA ASP A 21 8.62 3.03 7.58
C ASP A 21 7.29 3.73 7.91
N VAL A 22 7.34 4.71 8.83
CA VAL A 22 6.23 5.65 9.02
C VAL A 22 6.16 6.63 7.85
N HIS A 23 4.95 7.11 7.52
CA HIS A 23 4.78 8.12 6.45
C HIS A 23 5.25 9.50 6.93
N THR A 24 4.81 9.90 8.13
CA THR A 24 5.17 11.18 8.75
C THR A 24 5.83 10.93 10.08
N THR A 25 6.87 11.71 10.39
CA THR A 25 7.62 11.67 11.65
C THR A 25 7.05 12.66 12.66
N GLY A 26 6.44 13.74 12.19
CA GLY A 26 5.82 14.78 13.01
C GLY A 26 5.00 15.73 12.14
N SER A 27 4.17 16.54 12.78
CA SER A 27 3.42 17.63 12.13
C SER A 27 3.20 18.72 13.16
N THR A 28 3.66 19.95 12.85
CA THR A 28 3.50 21.13 13.68
C THR A 28 2.53 22.08 13.00
N PHE A 29 1.50 22.49 13.72
CA PHE A 29 0.55 23.49 13.22
C PHE A 29 1.22 24.86 13.18
N LEU A 30 1.20 25.52 12.00
CA LEU A 30 1.81 26.85 11.77
C LEU A 30 0.79 27.99 11.75
N GLY A 31 -0.51 27.70 11.85
CA GLY A 31 -1.57 28.70 11.71
C GLY A 31 -2.49 28.41 10.51
N HIS A 32 -3.13 29.45 10.01
CA HIS A 32 -4.01 29.38 8.84
C HIS A 32 -3.45 30.24 7.71
N ASN A 33 -3.66 29.79 6.46
CA ASN A 33 -3.32 30.60 5.29
C ASN A 33 -4.36 31.69 5.06
N GLU A 34 -4.17 32.51 4.02
CA GLU A 34 -5.05 33.62 3.62
C GLU A 34 -6.50 33.18 3.29
N TYR A 35 -6.72 31.87 3.02
CA TYR A 35 -8.02 31.28 2.75
C TYR A 35 -8.62 30.57 3.98
N GLY A 36 -8.03 30.74 5.18
CA GLY A 36 -8.50 30.11 6.42
C GLY A 36 -8.21 28.60 6.53
N HIS A 37 -7.42 28.01 5.64
CA HIS A 37 -7.03 26.60 5.74
C HIS A 37 -5.84 26.42 6.67
N PRO A 38 -5.86 25.37 7.53
CA PRO A 38 -4.77 25.09 8.44
C PRO A 38 -3.50 24.71 7.66
N VAL A 39 -2.38 25.31 8.06
CA VAL A 39 -1.04 25.04 7.53
C VAL A 39 -0.24 24.25 8.55
N PHE A 40 0.43 23.21 8.07
CA PHE A 40 1.27 22.36 8.89
C PHE A 40 2.67 22.24 8.30
N ASP A 41 3.67 22.35 9.16
CA ASP A 41 5.01 21.82 8.86
C ASP A 41 5.02 20.32 9.15
N THR A 42 5.21 19.51 8.10
CA THR A 42 5.08 18.05 8.18
C THR A 42 6.41 17.39 7.84
N GLY A 43 7.09 16.89 8.85
CA GLY A 43 8.24 16.01 8.68
C GLY A 43 7.81 14.64 8.16
N ARG A 44 8.56 14.09 7.20
CA ARG A 44 8.34 12.74 6.66
C ARG A 44 9.57 11.87 6.89
N SER A 45 9.37 10.54 6.92
CA SER A 45 10.50 9.63 6.79
C SER A 45 11.11 9.73 5.38
N PRO A 46 12.35 9.26 5.17
CA PRO A 46 12.95 9.29 3.83
C PRO A 46 12.05 8.64 2.77
N ILE A 47 11.53 7.44 3.00
CA ILE A 47 10.61 6.80 2.07
C ILE A 47 9.24 7.49 2.02
N GLY A 48 8.78 8.08 3.12
CA GLY A 48 7.54 8.88 3.16
C GLY A 48 7.61 10.11 2.24
N GLU A 49 8.78 10.77 2.17
CA GLU A 49 9.01 11.88 1.24
C GLU A 49 9.03 11.41 -0.22
N LEU A 50 9.66 10.27 -0.50
CA LEU A 50 9.65 9.69 -1.85
C LEU A 50 8.24 9.34 -2.31
N VAL A 51 7.43 8.72 -1.45
CA VAL A 51 6.01 8.42 -1.73
C VAL A 51 5.22 9.70 -1.98
N TYR A 52 5.46 10.75 -1.20
CA TYR A 52 4.82 12.06 -1.40
C TYR A 52 5.20 12.68 -2.76
N ARG A 53 6.48 12.68 -3.11
CA ARG A 53 6.99 13.22 -4.38
C ARG A 53 6.42 12.46 -5.57
N LEU A 54 6.40 11.12 -5.51
CA LEU A 54 5.78 10.29 -6.55
C LEU A 54 4.29 10.60 -6.69
N LYS A 55 3.55 10.62 -5.58
CA LYS A 55 2.09 10.75 -5.57
C LYS A 55 1.57 12.11 -6.02
N TYR A 56 2.26 13.17 -5.64
CA TYR A 56 1.79 14.54 -5.85
C TYR A 56 2.55 15.30 -6.92
N ARG A 57 3.77 14.88 -7.27
CA ARG A 57 4.62 15.53 -8.26
C ARG A 57 4.93 14.64 -9.47
N GLY A 58 4.58 13.35 -9.43
CA GLY A 58 4.90 12.38 -10.50
C GLY A 58 6.40 12.16 -10.68
N ASP A 59 7.18 12.31 -9.59
CA ASP A 59 8.63 12.29 -9.62
C ASP A 59 9.18 10.89 -9.92
N LYS A 60 9.82 10.74 -11.07
CA LYS A 60 10.36 9.45 -11.55
C LYS A 60 11.68 9.05 -10.87
N ASP A 61 12.42 10.01 -10.32
CA ASP A 61 13.60 9.70 -9.51
C ASP A 61 13.16 9.11 -8.18
N ALA A 62 12.10 9.66 -7.57
CA ALA A 62 11.50 9.08 -6.39
C ALA A 62 10.97 7.64 -6.66
N LEU A 63 10.36 7.39 -7.83
CA LEU A 63 9.95 6.02 -8.21
C LEU A 63 11.14 5.07 -8.24
N ARG A 64 12.24 5.45 -8.91
CA ARG A 64 13.45 4.61 -9.00
C ARG A 64 14.02 4.28 -7.62
N GLU A 65 14.09 5.28 -6.74
CA GLU A 65 14.61 5.10 -5.39
C GLU A 65 13.71 4.23 -4.51
N ILE A 66 12.37 4.35 -4.63
CA ILE A 66 11.39 3.46 -3.99
C ILE A 66 11.61 2.01 -4.46
N VAL A 67 11.73 1.81 -5.78
CA VAL A 67 11.89 0.46 -6.36
C VAL A 67 13.18 -0.19 -5.89
N ASP A 68 14.31 0.53 -5.91
CA ASP A 68 15.59 0.03 -5.40
C ASP A 68 15.47 -0.37 -3.91
N THR A 69 14.78 0.44 -3.12
CA THR A 69 14.58 0.20 -1.68
C THR A 69 13.72 -1.03 -1.43
N VAL A 70 12.60 -1.15 -2.14
CA VAL A 70 11.67 -2.29 -2.02
C VAL A 70 12.34 -3.57 -2.50
N ALA A 71 13.04 -3.53 -3.63
CA ALA A 71 13.74 -4.70 -4.16
C ALA A 71 14.80 -5.21 -3.19
N GLY A 72 15.64 -4.32 -2.65
CA GLY A 72 16.61 -4.68 -1.61
C GLY A 72 15.95 -5.30 -0.38
N PHE A 73 14.84 -4.72 0.10
CA PHE A 73 14.10 -5.29 1.23
C PHE A 73 13.53 -6.68 0.91
N LEU A 74 12.88 -6.85 -0.24
CA LEU A 74 12.26 -8.13 -0.62
C LEU A 74 13.29 -9.23 -0.82
N LEU A 75 14.39 -8.94 -1.51
CA LEU A 75 15.37 -9.93 -1.95
C LEU A 75 16.41 -10.25 -0.86
N GLU A 76 16.86 -9.25 -0.13
CA GLU A 76 18.00 -9.39 0.79
C GLU A 76 17.56 -9.52 2.26
N THR A 77 16.52 -8.78 2.67
CA THR A 77 16.08 -8.72 4.07
C THR A 77 14.96 -9.74 4.34
N TRP A 78 13.84 -9.61 3.62
CA TRP A 78 12.69 -10.49 3.81
C TRP A 78 12.88 -11.85 3.14
N LYS A 79 13.61 -11.90 2.02
CA LYS A 79 13.85 -13.09 1.19
C LYS A 79 12.53 -13.77 0.81
N LEU A 80 11.54 -12.93 0.48
CA LEU A 80 10.19 -13.36 0.16
C LEU A 80 10.17 -14.07 -1.20
N GLN A 81 9.56 -15.26 -1.22
CA GLN A 81 9.21 -15.97 -2.45
C GLN A 81 7.70 -15.88 -2.64
N ALA A 82 7.28 -14.99 -3.52
CA ALA A 82 5.89 -14.83 -3.95
C ALA A 82 5.73 -15.28 -5.40
N ASP A 83 4.59 -15.91 -5.72
CA ASP A 83 4.28 -16.36 -7.07
C ASP A 83 3.70 -15.24 -7.93
N ILE A 84 3.01 -14.28 -7.31
CA ILE A 84 2.46 -13.08 -7.95
C ILE A 84 2.49 -11.88 -7.02
N LEU A 85 2.59 -10.69 -7.65
CA LEU A 85 2.45 -9.38 -7.01
C LEU A 85 1.08 -8.79 -7.37
N VAL A 86 0.30 -8.42 -6.36
CA VAL A 86 -1.04 -7.84 -6.52
C VAL A 86 -1.07 -6.44 -5.91
N PRO A 87 -1.14 -5.38 -6.71
CA PRO A 87 -1.33 -4.02 -6.19
C PRO A 87 -2.73 -3.84 -5.64
N VAL A 88 -2.87 -3.11 -4.54
CA VAL A 88 -4.18 -2.69 -4.03
C VAL A 88 -4.85 -1.79 -5.07
N PRO A 89 -6.09 -2.11 -5.50
CA PRO A 89 -6.81 -1.29 -6.47
C PRO A 89 -6.98 0.15 -5.99
N PRO A 90 -6.78 1.15 -6.86
CA PRO A 90 -6.83 2.54 -6.49
C PRO A 90 -8.23 2.96 -5.99
N SER A 91 -8.26 3.84 -5.00
CA SER A 91 -9.53 4.41 -4.52
C SER A 91 -10.17 5.38 -5.53
N ASN A 92 -9.36 6.00 -6.39
CA ASN A 92 -9.78 6.91 -7.45
C ASN A 92 -9.10 6.50 -8.77
N THR A 93 -9.87 5.88 -9.66
CA THR A 93 -9.41 5.43 -10.98
C THR A 93 -9.24 6.58 -11.99
N ALA A 94 -9.90 7.72 -11.77
CA ALA A 94 -9.77 8.90 -12.63
C ALA A 94 -8.46 9.68 -12.40
N ARG A 95 -7.68 9.34 -11.38
CA ARG A 95 -6.39 10.00 -11.13
C ARG A 95 -5.40 9.59 -12.23
N ARG A 96 -4.77 10.60 -12.86
CA ARG A 96 -3.79 10.39 -13.95
C ARG A 96 -2.58 9.55 -13.50
N ASN A 97 -2.09 9.78 -12.29
CA ASN A 97 -0.98 9.01 -11.72
C ASN A 97 -1.54 7.98 -10.72
N GLN A 98 -1.14 6.73 -10.89
CA GLN A 98 -1.49 5.60 -10.03
C GLN A 98 -0.21 5.07 -9.34
N PRO A 99 0.26 5.72 -8.25
CA PRO A 99 1.58 5.44 -7.68
C PRO A 99 1.80 3.98 -7.29
N VAL A 100 0.80 3.32 -6.71
CA VAL A 100 0.89 1.90 -6.32
C VAL A 100 1.10 1.01 -7.54
N MET A 101 0.39 1.29 -8.64
CA MET A 101 0.54 0.53 -9.88
C MET A 101 1.91 0.76 -10.51
N GLU A 102 2.38 2.02 -10.58
CA GLU A 102 3.70 2.34 -11.13
C GLU A 102 4.83 1.63 -10.36
N VAL A 103 4.73 1.63 -9.03
CA VAL A 103 5.68 0.92 -8.16
C VAL A 103 5.57 -0.60 -8.38
N ALA A 104 4.35 -1.15 -8.46
CA ALA A 104 4.12 -2.58 -8.67
C ALA A 104 4.71 -3.09 -9.99
N VAL A 105 4.50 -2.37 -11.09
CA VAL A 105 5.10 -2.69 -12.41
C VAL A 105 6.62 -2.74 -12.29
N SER A 106 7.22 -1.68 -11.76
CA SER A 106 8.68 -1.60 -11.66
C SER A 106 9.29 -2.64 -10.70
N ILE A 107 8.58 -3.00 -9.62
CA ILE A 107 9.01 -4.08 -8.70
C ILE A 107 8.88 -5.44 -9.38
N SER A 108 7.79 -5.70 -10.10
CA SER A 108 7.60 -6.93 -10.86
C SER A 108 8.78 -7.17 -11.81
N GLU A 109 9.15 -6.17 -12.59
CA GLU A 109 10.31 -6.23 -13.49
C GLU A 109 11.63 -6.42 -12.74
N ARG A 110 11.84 -5.70 -11.65
CA ARG A 110 13.11 -5.68 -10.89
C ARG A 110 13.33 -6.95 -10.08
N CYS A 111 12.27 -7.55 -9.53
CA CYS A 111 12.35 -8.73 -8.67
C CYS A 111 11.96 -10.04 -9.38
N GLY A 112 11.47 -9.97 -10.61
CA GLY A 112 11.01 -11.15 -11.36
C GLY A 112 9.73 -11.77 -10.77
N ILE A 113 8.91 -11.01 -10.02
CA ILE A 113 7.63 -11.47 -9.47
C ILE A 113 6.53 -11.08 -10.46
N PRO A 114 5.81 -12.03 -11.09
CA PRO A 114 4.75 -11.72 -12.04
C PRO A 114 3.69 -10.78 -11.47
N LEU A 115 3.38 -9.69 -12.18
CA LEU A 115 2.31 -8.76 -11.80
C LEU A 115 0.94 -9.33 -12.17
N CYS A 116 0.00 -9.25 -11.24
CA CYS A 116 -1.41 -9.50 -11.47
C CYS A 116 -2.24 -8.28 -11.07
N ASP A 117 -2.51 -7.40 -12.00
CA ASP A 117 -3.24 -6.14 -11.80
C ASP A 117 -4.76 -6.29 -11.89
N SER A 118 -5.23 -7.42 -12.42
CA SER A 118 -6.64 -7.78 -12.59
C SER A 118 -7.15 -8.86 -11.62
N CYS A 119 -6.27 -9.48 -10.83
CA CYS A 119 -6.65 -10.49 -9.85
C CYS A 119 -7.67 -9.99 -8.82
N ILE A 120 -7.59 -8.72 -8.46
CA ILE A 120 -8.51 -8.04 -7.55
C ILE A 120 -9.09 -6.83 -8.28
N THR A 121 -10.40 -6.80 -8.39
CA THR A 121 -11.12 -5.67 -8.99
C THR A 121 -12.00 -4.98 -7.96
N LYS A 122 -12.09 -3.66 -8.05
CA LYS A 122 -12.97 -2.87 -7.20
C LYS A 122 -14.33 -2.75 -7.85
N VAL A 123 -15.36 -3.36 -7.23
CA VAL A 123 -16.72 -3.44 -7.78
C VAL A 123 -17.68 -2.38 -7.22
N LYS A 124 -17.34 -1.74 -6.09
CA LYS A 124 -18.14 -0.65 -5.50
C LYS A 124 -17.28 0.60 -5.28
N SER A 125 -17.83 1.79 -5.51
CA SER A 125 -17.18 3.04 -5.16
C SER A 125 -17.07 3.17 -3.64
N THR A 126 -15.86 3.43 -3.14
CA THR A 126 -15.59 3.63 -1.70
C THR A 126 -15.25 5.08 -1.38
N ALA A 127 -15.76 6.04 -2.18
CA ALA A 127 -15.48 7.47 -2.02
C ALA A 127 -15.82 8.00 -0.60
N GLN A 128 -16.79 7.39 0.08
CA GLN A 128 -17.23 7.76 1.42
C GLN A 128 -16.29 7.28 2.55
N LEU A 129 -15.25 6.48 2.26
CA LEU A 129 -14.36 5.94 3.31
C LEU A 129 -13.40 6.96 3.90
N LYS A 130 -13.20 8.11 3.25
CA LYS A 130 -12.25 9.13 3.74
C LYS A 130 -12.67 9.72 5.08
N ASP A 131 -13.97 9.84 5.31
CA ASP A 131 -14.55 10.50 6.48
C ASP A 131 -14.97 9.51 7.59
N VAL A 132 -14.78 8.20 7.38
CA VAL A 132 -15.09 7.18 8.38
C VAL A 132 -13.85 6.85 9.19
N PHE A 133 -13.82 7.26 10.45
CA PHE A 133 -12.67 7.05 11.36
C PHE A 133 -12.68 5.67 12.03
N GLU A 134 -13.83 5.04 12.15
CA GLU A 134 -14.01 3.80 12.88
C GLU A 134 -13.67 2.57 12.01
N LEU A 135 -12.74 1.73 12.47
CA LEU A 135 -12.25 0.56 11.73
C LEU A 135 -13.39 -0.42 11.36
N ALA A 136 -14.31 -0.68 12.30
CA ALA A 136 -15.43 -1.60 12.08
C ALA A 136 -16.36 -1.10 10.96
N LYS A 137 -16.71 0.20 10.97
CA LYS A 137 -17.51 0.82 9.90
C LYS A 137 -16.79 0.82 8.57
N ARG A 138 -15.49 1.09 8.56
CA ARG A 138 -14.68 0.99 7.32
C ARG A 138 -14.65 -0.43 6.77
N THR A 139 -14.49 -1.42 7.62
CA THR A 139 -14.48 -2.82 7.20
C THR A 139 -15.84 -3.24 6.64
N ALA A 140 -16.95 -2.85 7.28
CA ALA A 140 -18.29 -3.11 6.78
C ALA A 140 -18.56 -2.45 5.41
N LEU A 141 -18.12 -1.20 5.21
CA LEU A 141 -18.25 -0.50 3.93
C LEU A 141 -17.37 -1.09 2.80
N LEU A 142 -16.29 -1.79 3.18
CA LEU A 142 -15.42 -2.50 2.24
C LEU A 142 -15.89 -3.92 1.96
N GLN A 143 -16.82 -4.44 2.75
CA GLN A 143 -17.45 -5.72 2.48
C GLN A 143 -18.11 -5.64 1.09
N ASP A 144 -17.84 -6.62 0.22
CA ASP A 144 -18.28 -6.63 -1.18
C ASP A 144 -17.76 -5.46 -2.06
N ALA A 145 -16.76 -4.71 -1.60
CA ALA A 145 -16.17 -3.66 -2.43
C ALA A 145 -15.18 -4.19 -3.48
N PHE A 146 -14.72 -5.43 -3.28
CA PHE A 146 -13.75 -6.07 -4.14
C PHE A 146 -14.26 -7.43 -4.61
N ALA A 147 -13.86 -7.83 -5.81
CA ALA A 147 -14.01 -9.17 -6.34
C ALA A 147 -12.62 -9.75 -6.63
N VAL A 148 -12.49 -11.08 -6.53
CA VAL A 148 -11.25 -11.82 -6.79
C VAL A 148 -11.46 -12.79 -7.95
N ASP A 149 -10.46 -12.89 -8.83
CA ASP A 149 -10.40 -13.94 -9.83
C ASP A 149 -9.66 -15.16 -9.25
N ARG A 150 -10.43 -16.17 -8.85
CA ARG A 150 -9.91 -17.41 -8.27
C ARG A 150 -8.98 -18.17 -9.21
N ALA A 151 -9.22 -18.12 -10.52
CA ALA A 151 -8.37 -18.83 -11.48
C ALA A 151 -6.94 -18.29 -11.50
N MET A 152 -6.78 -16.99 -11.18
CA MET A 152 -5.48 -16.33 -11.12
C MET A 152 -4.79 -16.44 -9.76
N THR A 153 -5.54 -16.70 -8.67
CA THR A 153 -5.05 -16.59 -7.29
C THR A 153 -4.94 -17.91 -6.53
N SER A 154 -5.66 -18.95 -6.98
CA SER A 154 -5.71 -20.26 -6.30
C SER A 154 -4.31 -20.89 -6.19
N GLU A 155 -4.02 -21.44 -5.01
CA GLU A 155 -2.77 -22.13 -4.65
C GLU A 155 -1.50 -21.26 -4.77
N LYS A 156 -1.63 -19.94 -4.92
CA LYS A 156 -0.49 -19.02 -5.06
C LYS A 156 -0.09 -18.37 -3.73
N LYS A 157 1.20 -18.09 -3.61
CA LYS A 157 1.77 -17.18 -2.59
C LYS A 157 1.70 -15.77 -3.16
N ILE A 158 0.89 -14.92 -2.58
CA ILE A 158 0.53 -13.61 -3.11
C ILE A 158 1.17 -12.49 -2.28
N LEU A 159 1.93 -11.60 -2.92
CA LEU A 159 2.39 -10.36 -2.31
C LEU A 159 1.41 -9.24 -2.67
N VAL A 160 0.67 -8.74 -1.68
CA VAL A 160 -0.16 -7.54 -1.80
C VAL A 160 0.68 -6.30 -1.53
N LEU A 161 0.63 -5.31 -2.43
CA LEU A 161 1.37 -4.04 -2.33
C LEU A 161 0.41 -2.85 -2.18
N ASP A 162 0.69 -1.97 -1.19
CA ASP A 162 -0.04 -0.71 -0.98
C ASP A 162 0.93 0.45 -0.68
N ASP A 163 0.50 1.71 -0.84
CA ASP A 163 1.31 2.89 -0.53
C ASP A 163 1.31 3.24 0.96
N LEU A 164 0.15 3.06 1.63
CA LEU A 164 -0.02 3.54 3.00
C LEU A 164 -0.92 2.63 3.84
N TYR A 165 -0.35 2.03 4.87
CA TYR A 165 -1.10 1.34 5.90
C TYR A 165 -1.63 2.34 6.95
N ARG A 166 -2.95 2.54 6.99
CA ARG A 166 -3.59 3.40 8.01
C ARG A 166 -4.22 2.55 9.12
N SER A 167 -5.38 2.00 8.86
CA SER A 167 -6.13 1.15 9.80
C SER A 167 -6.06 -0.34 9.46
N GLY A 168 -5.54 -0.68 8.29
CA GLY A 168 -5.54 -2.05 7.78
C GLY A 168 -6.87 -2.52 7.19
N ALA A 169 -7.91 -1.65 7.13
CA ALA A 169 -9.22 -2.06 6.63
C ALA A 169 -9.17 -2.58 5.19
N THR A 170 -8.57 -1.84 4.27
CA THR A 170 -8.43 -2.24 2.86
C THR A 170 -7.58 -3.49 2.72
N ALA A 171 -6.36 -3.46 3.28
CA ALA A 171 -5.45 -4.60 3.23
C ALA A 171 -6.07 -5.85 3.87
N GLY A 172 -6.76 -5.70 5.01
CA GLY A 172 -7.43 -6.80 5.69
C GLY A 172 -8.59 -7.39 4.89
N THR A 173 -9.38 -6.56 4.22
CA THR A 173 -10.48 -7.03 3.35
C THR A 173 -9.92 -7.79 2.15
N ILE A 174 -8.94 -7.23 1.44
CA ILE A 174 -8.30 -7.89 0.29
C ILE A 174 -7.63 -9.20 0.71
N SER A 175 -6.91 -9.22 1.83
CA SER A 175 -6.22 -10.43 2.28
C SER A 175 -7.20 -11.55 2.66
N ARG A 176 -8.32 -11.23 3.32
CA ARG A 176 -9.38 -12.21 3.60
C ARG A 176 -10.00 -12.73 2.31
N LEU A 177 -10.33 -11.85 1.38
CA LEU A 177 -10.90 -12.23 0.09
C LEU A 177 -9.98 -13.16 -0.70
N LEU A 178 -8.69 -12.85 -0.78
CA LEU A 178 -7.68 -13.70 -1.42
C LEU A 178 -7.58 -15.07 -0.75
N ALA A 179 -7.60 -15.14 0.58
CA ALA A 179 -7.50 -16.39 1.32
C ALA A 179 -8.78 -17.24 1.20
N SER A 180 -9.97 -16.63 1.35
CA SER A 180 -11.25 -17.35 1.35
C SER A 180 -11.74 -17.69 -0.05
N GLU A 181 -12.09 -16.68 -0.83
CA GLU A 181 -12.67 -16.85 -2.18
C GLU A 181 -11.60 -17.10 -3.24
N GLY A 182 -10.46 -16.41 -3.13
CA GLY A 182 -9.33 -16.54 -4.04
C GLY A 182 -8.58 -17.87 -3.92
N GLY A 183 -8.69 -18.57 -2.78
CA GLY A 183 -7.99 -19.84 -2.55
C GLY A 183 -6.46 -19.70 -2.51
N ALA A 184 -5.95 -18.53 -2.12
CA ALA A 184 -4.52 -18.28 -2.02
C ALA A 184 -3.86 -19.22 -0.98
N LYS A 185 -2.70 -19.77 -1.32
CA LYS A 185 -1.90 -20.59 -0.40
C LYS A 185 -1.32 -19.77 0.75
N ALA A 186 -0.90 -18.56 0.48
CA ALA A 186 -0.44 -17.60 1.48
C ALA A 186 -0.60 -16.18 0.95
N VAL A 187 -0.91 -15.25 1.84
CA VAL A 187 -0.99 -13.83 1.53
C VAL A 187 0.06 -13.09 2.35
N TYR A 188 0.86 -12.29 1.70
CA TYR A 188 1.86 -11.40 2.29
C TYR A 188 1.46 -9.95 2.00
N LEU A 189 1.77 -9.05 2.92
CA LEU A 189 1.48 -7.63 2.76
C LEU A 189 2.75 -6.80 2.85
N LEU A 190 2.98 -5.96 1.86
CA LEU A 190 3.97 -4.91 1.91
C LEU A 190 3.31 -3.56 1.70
N THR A 191 3.56 -2.62 2.60
CA THR A 191 3.19 -1.22 2.38
C THR A 191 4.43 -0.35 2.40
N LEU A 192 4.47 0.65 1.52
CA LEU A 192 5.62 1.57 1.46
C LEU A 192 5.74 2.35 2.76
N THR A 193 4.60 2.75 3.32
CA THR A 193 4.56 3.50 4.58
C THR A 193 3.37 3.09 5.46
N GLN A 194 3.44 3.47 6.74
CA GLN A 194 2.29 3.41 7.65
C GLN A 194 2.05 4.74 8.36
N THR A 195 0.81 4.98 8.80
CA THR A 195 0.54 6.09 9.69
C THR A 195 1.19 5.86 11.04
N ARG A 196 1.75 6.90 11.63
CA ARG A 196 2.21 6.86 13.02
C ARG A 196 1.02 6.56 13.93
N ARG A 197 1.09 5.50 14.73
CA ARG A 197 0.11 5.30 15.80
C ARG A 197 0.43 6.32 16.89
N SER A 198 -0.55 7.15 17.27
CA SER A 198 -0.49 7.87 18.55
C SER A 198 -0.47 6.82 19.66
N LEU A 199 0.56 6.88 20.51
CA LEU A 199 0.61 6.14 21.75
C LEU A 199 -0.47 6.66 22.69
#